data_c5d59af83805aa0e2f82bbc1007ea12f
#
_entry.id   c5d59af83805aa0e2f82bbc1007ea12f
#
_cell.length_a   1.000
_cell.length_b   1.000
_cell.length_c   1.000
_cell.angle_alpha   90.00
_cell.angle_beta   90.00
_cell.angle_gamma   90.00
#
_symmetry.space_group_name_H-M   'P 1'
#
loop_
_entity.id
_entity.type
_entity.pdbx_description
1 polymer ?
#
loop_
_entity_poly.entity_id
_entity_poly.type
_entity_poly.pdbx_seq_one_letter_code
_entity_poly.pdbx_strand_id
1 'polypeptide(L)'
;HKAIGKGFSPYIKIDSYEFTEIVGDGDGIVNPGETGFLTISLTNQLGWADAENIETVLSSENPDVIIHDQNAVYGNITAGDSLNNTGDTYKISIADDIVLGKINFQLEVTGNSTDYNYHQIIEYSTISVSFNQAGFPIPIAEIRSSPLVIDLDGDGDKEIIFGDNNGIIHIFNSDGSEVENDTFPFDTGIGKKIWGSAAAADIDVDGKIDFVIGSSSKYLYIFDKTGL
;
A
#
# COMPACT_ATOMS: atom_id res chain seq x y z
N HIS A 1 0.30 -32.63 27.33
CA HIS A 1 0.00 -32.29 25.91
C HIS A 1 -1.39 -32.84 25.59
N LYS A 2 -2.42 -31.97 25.44
CA LYS A 2 -3.67 -32.34 24.79
C LYS A 2 -3.34 -32.48 23.31
N ALA A 3 -3.49 -33.68 22.76
CA ALA A 3 -3.52 -33.88 21.33
C ALA A 3 -4.73 -33.10 20.80
N ILE A 4 -4.51 -32.02 20.09
CA ILE A 4 -5.54 -31.34 19.30
C ILE A 4 -5.82 -32.31 18.16
N GLY A 5 -7.02 -32.93 18.13
CA GLY A 5 -7.42 -33.76 17.00
C GLY A 5 -7.35 -32.95 15.72
N LYS A 6 -6.73 -33.52 14.66
CA LYS A 6 -6.79 -32.91 13.33
C LYS A 6 -8.26 -32.77 12.92
N GLY A 7 -8.64 -31.62 12.41
CA GLY A 7 -9.93 -31.45 11.73
C GLY A 7 -10.05 -32.42 10.56
N PHE A 8 -11.26 -32.88 10.24
CA PHE A 8 -11.50 -33.86 9.17
C PHE A 8 -11.46 -33.25 7.78
N SER A 9 -11.42 -31.90 7.67
CA SER A 9 -11.31 -31.16 6.41
C SER A 9 -10.32 -30.00 6.59
N PRO A 10 -9.80 -29.40 5.50
CA PRO A 10 -8.97 -28.20 5.59
C PRO A 10 -9.76 -27.01 6.10
N TYR A 11 -9.05 -25.97 6.54
CA TYR A 11 -9.63 -24.67 6.88
C TYR A 11 -8.79 -23.56 6.24
N ILE A 12 -9.29 -23.04 5.11
CA ILE A 12 -8.59 -22.05 4.30
C ILE A 12 -8.95 -20.64 4.75
N LYS A 13 -7.96 -19.76 4.78
CA LYS A 13 -8.11 -18.32 4.98
C LYS A 13 -7.31 -17.56 3.94
N ILE A 14 -7.78 -16.37 3.59
CA ILE A 14 -6.98 -15.40 2.86
C ILE A 14 -6.00 -14.75 3.85
N ASP A 15 -4.73 -14.76 3.49
CA ASP A 15 -3.63 -14.16 4.27
C ASP A 15 -3.32 -12.77 3.79
N SER A 16 -3.08 -12.61 2.48
CA SER A 16 -2.74 -11.34 1.84
C SER A 16 -3.20 -11.31 0.39
N TYR A 17 -3.07 -10.15 -0.23
CA TYR A 17 -3.22 -9.97 -1.68
C TYR A 17 -2.16 -9.01 -2.20
N GLU A 18 -1.92 -9.10 -3.49
CA GLU A 18 -1.08 -8.17 -4.26
C GLU A 18 -1.81 -7.82 -5.57
N PHE A 19 -1.84 -6.54 -5.92
CA PHE A 19 -2.36 -6.06 -7.19
C PHE A 19 -1.18 -5.59 -8.04
N THR A 20 -1.01 -6.21 -9.21
CA THR A 20 0.04 -5.84 -10.18
C THR A 20 -0.63 -5.22 -11.38
N GLU A 21 -0.42 -3.95 -11.59
CA GLU A 21 -1.03 -3.20 -12.67
C GLU A 21 -0.51 -3.62 -14.04
N ILE A 22 -1.42 -3.64 -15.04
CA ILE A 22 -1.11 -3.75 -16.46
C ILE A 22 -1.40 -2.42 -17.14
N VAL A 23 -2.43 -1.73 -16.67
CA VAL A 23 -2.84 -0.38 -17.06
C VAL A 23 -3.07 0.40 -15.79
N GLY A 24 -2.29 1.42 -15.54
CA GLY A 24 -2.29 2.25 -14.35
C GLY A 24 -1.04 3.10 -14.28
N ASP A 25 -0.73 3.63 -13.12
CA ASP A 25 0.45 4.46 -12.86
C ASP A 25 1.64 3.68 -12.28
N GLY A 26 1.44 2.40 -11.95
CA GLY A 26 2.49 1.47 -11.53
C GLY A 26 2.79 1.53 -10.03
N ASP A 27 1.93 2.12 -9.21
CA ASP A 27 2.16 2.31 -7.78
C ASP A 27 1.70 1.12 -6.91
N GLY A 28 0.99 0.13 -7.48
CA GLY A 28 0.47 -1.04 -6.77
C GLY A 28 -0.77 -0.77 -5.91
N ILE A 29 -1.33 0.44 -5.97
CA ILE A 29 -2.59 0.81 -5.34
C ILE A 29 -3.72 0.68 -6.37
N VAL A 30 -4.86 0.19 -5.96
CA VAL A 30 -6.01 0.05 -6.87
C VAL A 30 -6.69 1.41 -7.04
N ASN A 31 -6.59 1.98 -8.24
CA ASN A 31 -7.17 3.24 -8.62
C ASN A 31 -8.33 3.07 -9.63
N PRO A 32 -9.24 4.05 -9.77
CA PRO A 32 -10.23 4.05 -10.83
C PRO A 32 -9.58 4.01 -12.22
N GLY A 33 -10.15 3.21 -13.13
CA GLY A 33 -9.69 3.08 -14.51
C GLY A 33 -8.58 2.03 -14.72
N GLU A 34 -8.08 1.42 -13.67
CA GLU A 34 -6.97 0.50 -13.74
C GLU A 34 -7.38 -0.92 -14.13
N THR A 35 -6.42 -1.61 -14.70
CA THR A 35 -6.49 -3.03 -14.99
C THR A 35 -5.23 -3.72 -14.48
N GLY A 36 -5.39 -4.83 -13.81
CA GLY A 36 -4.24 -5.56 -13.27
C GLY A 36 -4.52 -7.03 -12.98
N PHE A 37 -3.46 -7.68 -12.52
CA PHE A 37 -3.49 -9.03 -11.99
C PHE A 37 -3.62 -8.97 -10.47
N LEU A 38 -4.56 -9.75 -9.94
CA LEU A 38 -4.74 -9.92 -8.51
C LEU A 38 -4.19 -11.29 -8.09
N THR A 39 -3.18 -11.28 -7.23
CA THR A 39 -2.61 -12.46 -6.58
C THR A 39 -3.16 -12.53 -5.15
N ILE A 40 -3.67 -13.69 -4.75
CA ILE A 40 -4.19 -13.90 -3.40
C ILE A 40 -3.37 -15.01 -2.74
N SER A 41 -2.92 -14.80 -1.51
CA SER A 41 -2.28 -15.82 -0.68
C SER A 41 -3.31 -16.50 0.22
N LEU A 42 -3.36 -17.83 0.17
CA LEU A 42 -4.21 -18.67 1.00
C LEU A 42 -3.38 -19.41 2.02
N THR A 43 -3.85 -19.45 3.26
CA THR A 43 -3.26 -20.25 4.35
C THR A 43 -4.20 -21.35 4.76
N ASN A 44 -3.72 -22.60 4.80
CA ASN A 44 -4.42 -23.69 5.44
C ASN A 44 -4.04 -23.75 6.92
N GLN A 45 -5.00 -23.58 7.80
CA GLN A 45 -4.75 -23.43 9.23
C GLN A 45 -4.17 -24.69 9.86
N LEU A 46 -3.13 -24.50 10.68
CA LEU A 46 -2.50 -25.58 11.42
C LEU A 46 -3.52 -26.29 12.33
N GLY A 47 -3.46 -27.65 12.35
CA GLY A 47 -4.35 -28.49 13.16
C GLY A 47 -5.59 -28.99 12.39
N TRP A 48 -5.75 -28.62 11.13
CA TRP A 48 -6.76 -29.11 10.21
C TRP A 48 -6.16 -30.18 9.25
N ALA A 49 -6.97 -30.72 8.34
CA ALA A 49 -6.46 -31.64 7.31
C ALA A 49 -5.63 -30.87 6.27
N ASP A 50 -4.73 -31.56 5.57
CA ASP A 50 -4.07 -30.99 4.41
C ASP A 50 -5.12 -30.70 3.32
N ALA A 51 -4.96 -29.60 2.61
CA ALA A 51 -5.83 -29.18 1.53
C ALA A 51 -5.28 -29.74 0.22
N GLU A 52 -6.12 -30.47 -0.53
CA GLU A 52 -5.74 -31.13 -1.78
C GLU A 52 -6.60 -30.60 -2.94
N ASN A 53 -5.94 -30.41 -4.09
CA ASN A 53 -6.58 -29.97 -5.34
C ASN A 53 -7.43 -28.69 -5.15
N ILE A 54 -6.84 -27.68 -4.50
CA ILE A 54 -7.53 -26.42 -4.25
C ILE A 54 -7.63 -25.62 -5.55
N GLU A 55 -8.88 -25.32 -5.90
CA GLU A 55 -9.28 -24.43 -6.98
C GLU A 55 -10.17 -23.34 -6.42
N THR A 56 -10.16 -22.18 -7.06
CA THR A 56 -10.90 -21.01 -6.58
C THR A 56 -11.58 -20.27 -7.71
N VAL A 57 -12.70 -19.62 -7.37
CA VAL A 57 -13.41 -18.70 -8.27
C VAL A 57 -13.60 -17.37 -7.57
N LEU A 58 -13.07 -16.31 -8.15
CA LEU A 58 -13.23 -14.94 -7.66
C LEU A 58 -14.50 -14.32 -8.25
N SER A 59 -15.27 -13.63 -7.43
CA SER A 59 -16.45 -12.87 -7.85
C SER A 59 -16.58 -11.57 -7.07
N SER A 60 -17.32 -10.60 -7.62
CA SER A 60 -17.70 -9.36 -6.95
C SER A 60 -19.12 -8.99 -7.33
N GLU A 61 -19.90 -8.47 -6.38
CA GLU A 61 -21.24 -7.91 -6.66
C GLU A 61 -21.15 -6.45 -7.10
N ASN A 62 -19.96 -5.81 -7.03
CA ASN A 62 -19.78 -4.44 -7.49
C ASN A 62 -19.76 -4.40 -9.02
N PRO A 63 -20.73 -3.73 -9.69
CA PRO A 63 -20.82 -3.69 -11.15
C PRO A 63 -19.66 -2.93 -11.80
N ASP A 64 -18.95 -2.08 -11.03
CA ASP A 64 -17.82 -1.28 -11.49
C ASP A 64 -16.50 -2.06 -11.44
N VAL A 65 -16.54 -3.35 -11.04
CA VAL A 65 -15.42 -4.27 -11.03
C VAL A 65 -15.64 -5.37 -12.06
N ILE A 66 -14.84 -5.39 -13.11
CA ILE A 66 -14.94 -6.40 -14.18
C ILE A 66 -13.86 -7.46 -13.92
N ILE A 67 -14.27 -8.71 -13.74
CA ILE A 67 -13.36 -9.84 -13.60
C ILE A 67 -13.24 -10.52 -14.96
N HIS A 68 -12.06 -10.41 -15.59
CA HIS A 68 -11.78 -11.00 -16.90
C HIS A 68 -11.32 -12.45 -16.79
N ASP A 69 -10.58 -12.77 -15.72
CA ASP A 69 -10.21 -14.13 -15.34
C ASP A 69 -10.55 -14.33 -13.87
N GLN A 70 -11.47 -15.23 -13.63
CA GLN A 70 -12.04 -15.46 -12.30
C GLN A 70 -11.53 -16.74 -11.64
N ASN A 71 -10.84 -17.63 -12.39
CA ASN A 71 -10.44 -18.92 -11.88
C ASN A 71 -8.96 -18.93 -11.51
N ALA A 72 -8.61 -19.69 -10.47
CA ALA A 72 -7.22 -19.96 -10.16
C ALA A 72 -7.05 -21.34 -9.51
N VAL A 73 -5.94 -22.00 -9.83
CA VAL A 73 -5.54 -23.29 -9.30
C VAL A 73 -4.39 -23.12 -8.33
N TYR A 74 -4.57 -23.50 -7.08
CA TYR A 74 -3.53 -23.50 -6.05
C TYR A 74 -2.86 -24.87 -5.88
N GLY A 75 -3.61 -25.95 -6.14
CA GLY A 75 -3.13 -27.32 -5.87
C GLY A 75 -3.21 -27.69 -4.40
N ASN A 76 -2.13 -28.22 -3.83
CA ASN A 76 -2.13 -28.74 -2.46
C ASN A 76 -1.51 -27.73 -1.48
N ILE A 77 -2.18 -27.49 -0.34
CA ILE A 77 -1.71 -26.61 0.73
C ILE A 77 -1.66 -27.43 2.04
N THR A 78 -0.46 -27.75 2.51
CA THR A 78 -0.28 -28.48 3.78
C THR A 78 -0.84 -27.66 4.96
N ALA A 79 -1.34 -28.33 5.98
CA ALA A 79 -1.82 -27.66 7.19
C ALA A 79 -0.69 -26.88 7.89
N GLY A 80 -0.90 -25.57 8.04
CA GLY A 80 0.07 -24.61 8.56
C GLY A 80 0.86 -23.87 7.50
N ASP A 81 0.75 -24.24 6.22
CA ASP A 81 1.44 -23.59 5.12
C ASP A 81 0.52 -22.60 4.38
N SER A 82 1.16 -21.71 3.62
CA SER A 82 0.50 -20.74 2.73
C SER A 82 0.97 -20.95 1.29
N LEU A 83 0.09 -20.64 0.34
CA LEU A 83 0.39 -20.67 -1.08
C LEU A 83 -0.36 -19.55 -1.78
N ASN A 84 0.24 -18.95 -2.81
CA ASN A 84 -0.39 -17.95 -3.65
C ASN A 84 -0.61 -18.46 -5.08
N ASN A 85 -1.41 -17.72 -5.84
CA ASN A 85 -1.75 -18.06 -7.23
C ASN A 85 -0.90 -17.31 -8.27
N THR A 86 0.36 -17.03 -8.01
CA THR A 86 1.25 -16.30 -8.95
C THR A 86 1.40 -16.98 -10.32
N GLY A 87 1.19 -18.30 -10.39
CA GLY A 87 1.18 -19.04 -11.67
C GLY A 87 -0.14 -18.99 -12.43
N ASP A 88 -1.24 -18.52 -11.81
CA ASP A 88 -2.60 -18.54 -12.31
C ASP A 88 -3.40 -17.39 -11.66
N THR A 89 -3.08 -16.16 -12.05
CA THR A 89 -3.58 -14.94 -11.40
C THR A 89 -4.97 -14.53 -11.91
N TYR A 90 -5.79 -13.97 -11.05
CA TYR A 90 -7.03 -13.31 -11.49
C TYR A 90 -6.70 -12.05 -12.26
N LYS A 91 -7.53 -11.73 -13.27
CA LYS A 91 -7.42 -10.46 -14.00
C LYS A 91 -8.67 -9.62 -13.78
N ILE A 92 -8.50 -8.41 -13.27
CA ILE A 92 -9.58 -7.48 -12.96
C ILE A 92 -9.36 -6.11 -13.61
N SER A 93 -10.46 -5.41 -13.90
CA SER A 93 -10.49 -4.00 -14.29
C SER A 93 -11.44 -3.24 -13.37
N ILE A 94 -11.08 -2.01 -13.07
CA ILE A 94 -11.83 -1.07 -12.24
C ILE A 94 -12.40 0.02 -13.15
N ALA A 95 -13.69 0.35 -13.04
CA ALA A 95 -14.29 1.42 -13.81
C ALA A 95 -13.73 2.80 -13.41
N ASP A 96 -13.68 3.73 -14.38
CA ASP A 96 -13.17 5.11 -14.15
C ASP A 96 -14.01 5.89 -13.13
N ASP A 97 -15.28 5.58 -13.00
CA ASP A 97 -16.26 6.28 -12.16
C ASP A 97 -16.70 5.48 -10.91
N ILE A 98 -15.96 4.44 -10.55
CA ILE A 98 -16.22 3.65 -9.34
C ILE A 98 -16.26 4.54 -8.09
N VAL A 99 -17.17 4.22 -7.18
CA VAL A 99 -17.19 4.88 -5.86
C VAL A 99 -15.97 4.45 -5.06
N LEU A 100 -15.18 5.45 -4.60
CA LEU A 100 -13.99 5.20 -3.78
C LEU A 100 -14.33 4.49 -2.47
N GLY A 101 -13.47 3.59 -2.06
CA GLY A 101 -13.63 2.83 -0.85
C GLY A 101 -13.40 1.33 -1.05
N LYS A 102 -13.91 0.54 -0.12
CA LYS A 102 -13.68 -0.91 -0.14
C LYS A 102 -14.47 -1.61 -1.21
N ILE A 103 -13.82 -2.51 -1.93
CA ILE A 103 -14.45 -3.48 -2.82
C ILE A 103 -14.70 -4.78 -2.05
N ASN A 104 -15.90 -5.33 -2.19
CA ASN A 104 -16.22 -6.65 -1.67
C ASN A 104 -16.02 -7.69 -2.76
N PHE A 105 -15.15 -8.65 -2.47
CA PHE A 105 -14.95 -9.84 -3.27
C PHE A 105 -15.46 -11.07 -2.51
N GLN A 106 -15.90 -12.06 -3.26
CA GLN A 106 -16.14 -13.40 -2.75
C GLN A 106 -15.15 -14.35 -3.44
N LEU A 107 -14.50 -15.17 -2.65
CA LEU A 107 -13.65 -16.24 -3.13
C LEU A 107 -14.31 -17.57 -2.78
N GLU A 108 -14.84 -18.25 -3.80
CA GLU A 108 -15.27 -19.62 -3.67
C GLU A 108 -14.05 -20.53 -3.74
N VAL A 109 -13.85 -21.35 -2.71
CA VAL A 109 -12.73 -22.28 -2.60
C VAL A 109 -13.26 -23.68 -2.61
N THR A 110 -12.79 -24.49 -3.53
CA THR A 110 -13.13 -25.92 -3.65
C THR A 110 -11.86 -26.75 -3.54
N GLY A 111 -12.02 -28.00 -3.12
CA GLY A 111 -10.92 -28.97 -3.05
C GLY A 111 -11.47 -30.36 -2.83
N ASN A 112 -10.71 -31.36 -3.18
CA ASN A 112 -11.11 -32.75 -2.99
C ASN A 112 -9.92 -33.64 -2.68
N SER A 113 -10.17 -34.65 -1.86
CA SER A 113 -9.26 -35.75 -1.62
C SER A 113 -10.07 -37.04 -1.51
N THR A 114 -9.39 -38.15 -1.19
CA THR A 114 -10.08 -39.42 -0.94
C THR A 114 -10.99 -39.37 0.30
N ASP A 115 -10.70 -38.48 1.24
CA ASP A 115 -11.32 -38.45 2.56
C ASP A 115 -12.37 -37.34 2.73
N TYR A 116 -12.37 -36.33 1.83
CA TYR A 116 -13.32 -35.22 1.91
C TYR A 116 -13.59 -34.54 0.54
N ASN A 117 -14.73 -33.85 0.46
CA ASN A 117 -14.97 -32.78 -0.51
C ASN A 117 -15.05 -31.48 0.26
N TYR A 118 -14.31 -30.47 -0.20
CA TYR A 118 -14.22 -29.18 0.44
C TYR A 118 -14.89 -28.10 -0.40
N HIS A 119 -15.68 -27.26 0.26
CA HIS A 119 -16.29 -26.09 -0.35
C HIS A 119 -16.41 -25.00 0.74
N GLN A 120 -15.93 -23.80 0.44
CA GLN A 120 -16.03 -22.65 1.31
C GLN A 120 -16.18 -21.38 0.46
N ILE A 121 -17.01 -20.44 0.92
CA ILE A 121 -17.05 -19.08 0.40
C ILE A 121 -16.39 -18.16 1.42
N ILE A 122 -15.41 -17.38 1.00
CA ILE A 122 -14.71 -16.41 1.83
C ILE A 122 -15.05 -15.03 1.29
N GLU A 123 -15.69 -14.21 2.12
CA GLU A 123 -15.89 -12.78 1.83
C GLU A 123 -14.62 -12.01 2.16
N TYR A 124 -14.18 -11.18 1.21
CA TYR A 124 -12.95 -10.42 1.32
C TYR A 124 -13.19 -8.96 0.93
N SER A 125 -13.02 -8.03 1.87
CA SER A 125 -13.32 -6.60 1.72
C SER A 125 -12.14 -5.70 2.07
N THR A 126 -10.90 -6.18 1.90
CA THR A 126 -9.70 -5.43 2.28
C THR A 126 -9.16 -4.61 1.12
N ILE A 127 -9.45 -4.96 -0.13
CA ILE A 127 -9.06 -4.17 -1.30
C ILE A 127 -9.83 -2.86 -1.29
N SER A 128 -9.12 -1.76 -1.41
CA SER A 128 -9.69 -0.41 -1.37
C SER A 128 -9.28 0.36 -2.61
N VAL A 129 -10.26 0.97 -3.29
CA VAL A 129 -10.01 1.88 -4.41
C VAL A 129 -9.82 3.29 -3.86
N SER A 130 -8.75 3.96 -4.26
CA SER A 130 -8.45 5.33 -3.85
C SER A 130 -7.80 6.10 -4.99
N PHE A 131 -7.61 7.42 -4.82
CA PHE A 131 -6.77 8.24 -5.69
C PHE A 131 -5.40 8.53 -5.05
N ASN A 132 -5.11 7.94 -3.91
CA ASN A 132 -3.82 8.14 -3.27
C ASN A 132 -2.77 7.30 -3.97
N GLN A 133 -1.60 7.86 -4.16
CA GLN A 133 -0.40 7.13 -4.54
C GLN A 133 0.10 6.24 -3.39
N ALA A 134 0.94 5.26 -3.72
CA ALA A 134 1.61 4.44 -2.73
C ALA A 134 2.31 5.32 -1.67
N GLY A 135 2.26 4.88 -0.41
CA GLY A 135 2.80 5.63 0.72
C GLY A 135 1.90 6.76 1.25
N PHE A 136 0.80 7.11 0.56
CA PHE A 136 -0.14 8.16 0.98
C PHE A 136 -1.55 7.61 1.27
N PRO A 137 -2.35 8.28 2.19
CA PRO A 137 -2.01 9.47 2.95
C PRO A 137 -1.09 9.20 4.14
N ILE A 138 -0.22 10.17 4.46
CA ILE A 138 0.68 10.11 5.60
C ILE A 138 0.03 10.80 6.81
N PRO A 139 -0.12 10.12 7.97
CA PRO A 139 -0.61 10.76 9.18
C PRO A 139 0.44 11.70 9.77
N ILE A 140 0.16 12.99 9.78
CA ILE A 140 1.05 14.03 10.28
C ILE A 140 0.28 15.07 11.08
N ALA A 141 0.98 15.96 11.80
CA ALA A 141 0.36 17.08 12.49
C ALA A 141 -0.28 18.08 11.52
N GLU A 142 -1.09 19.01 12.05
CA GLU A 142 -1.76 20.04 11.24
C GLU A 142 -0.75 20.82 10.39
N ILE A 143 -0.96 20.82 9.07
CA ILE A 143 -0.17 21.56 8.08
C ILE A 143 -0.92 22.81 7.70
N ARG A 144 -0.25 23.99 7.75
CA ARG A 144 -0.77 25.28 7.29
C ARG A 144 0.11 25.95 6.24
N SER A 145 1.35 25.46 6.09
CA SER A 145 2.23 25.87 5.00
C SER A 145 1.81 25.19 3.69
N SER A 146 2.08 25.81 2.55
CA SER A 146 1.97 25.12 1.26
C SER A 146 3.19 24.22 1.07
N PRO A 147 3.03 22.95 0.69
CA PRO A 147 4.17 22.10 0.36
C PRO A 147 4.96 22.67 -0.85
N LEU A 148 6.27 22.54 -0.78
CA LEU A 148 7.17 22.72 -1.92
C LEU A 148 7.46 21.35 -2.50
N VAL A 149 7.34 21.19 -3.82
CA VAL A 149 7.64 19.93 -4.53
C VAL A 149 8.76 20.21 -5.52
N ILE A 150 9.91 19.57 -5.31
CA ILE A 150 11.12 19.81 -6.09
C ILE A 150 12.02 18.58 -6.05
N ASP A 151 12.83 18.38 -7.09
CA ASP A 151 13.97 17.46 -7.08
C ASP A 151 15.11 18.14 -6.31
N LEU A 152 15.24 17.80 -5.02
CA LEU A 152 16.13 18.50 -4.09
C LEU A 152 17.57 18.00 -4.19
N ASP A 153 17.80 16.75 -4.55
CA ASP A 153 19.12 16.14 -4.63
C ASP A 153 19.59 15.82 -6.07
N GLY A 154 18.73 16.07 -7.06
CA GLY A 154 19.08 15.92 -8.47
C GLY A 154 19.03 14.47 -8.98
N ASP A 155 18.31 13.57 -8.29
CA ASP A 155 18.18 12.17 -8.69
C ASP A 155 17.06 11.94 -9.72
N GLY A 156 16.22 12.94 -9.96
CA GLY A 156 15.09 12.96 -10.91
C GLY A 156 13.74 12.74 -10.26
N ASP A 157 13.67 12.19 -9.05
CA ASP A 157 12.47 12.09 -8.26
C ASP A 157 12.16 13.42 -7.54
N LYS A 158 10.96 13.55 -6.99
CA LYS A 158 10.57 14.80 -6.32
C LYS A 158 10.42 14.59 -4.83
N GLU A 159 10.97 15.52 -4.04
CA GLU A 159 10.70 15.63 -2.62
C GLU A 159 9.56 16.59 -2.35
N ILE A 160 8.84 16.33 -1.26
CA ILE A 160 7.75 17.15 -0.72
C ILE A 160 8.24 17.75 0.59
N ILE A 161 8.41 19.08 0.63
CA ILE A 161 8.97 19.81 1.77
C ILE A 161 7.90 20.70 2.37
N PHE A 162 7.66 20.61 3.65
CA PHE A 162 6.75 21.49 4.38
C PHE A 162 7.09 21.56 5.87
N GLY A 163 6.49 22.53 6.54
CA GLY A 163 6.52 22.62 8.00
C GLY A 163 5.16 22.42 8.61
N ASP A 164 5.12 21.85 9.80
CA ASP A 164 3.90 21.58 10.54
C ASP A 164 3.61 22.55 11.69
N ASN A 165 2.46 22.39 12.35
CA ASN A 165 2.06 23.18 13.52
C ASN A 165 2.81 22.83 14.82
N ASN A 166 3.56 21.73 14.85
CA ASN A 166 4.46 21.40 15.95
C ASN A 166 5.83 22.06 15.80
N GLY A 167 6.14 22.60 14.62
CA GLY A 167 7.40 23.28 14.33
C GLY A 167 8.45 22.35 13.74
N ILE A 168 8.00 21.25 13.17
CA ILE A 168 8.87 20.29 12.49
C ILE A 168 8.92 20.60 11.01
N ILE A 169 10.11 20.59 10.43
CA ILE A 169 10.35 20.63 8.99
C ILE A 169 10.49 19.18 8.52
N HIS A 170 9.65 18.82 7.57
CA HIS A 170 9.58 17.49 6.97
C HIS A 170 10.05 17.52 5.53
N ILE A 171 10.71 16.45 5.12
CA ILE A 171 11.02 16.14 3.72
C ILE A 171 10.54 14.71 3.46
N PHE A 172 9.64 14.53 2.51
CA PHE A 172 9.17 13.22 2.07
C PHE A 172 9.61 12.96 0.65
N ASN A 173 10.04 11.74 0.37
CA ASN A 173 10.28 11.26 -0.98
C ASN A 173 8.94 11.01 -1.71
N SER A 174 8.99 10.82 -3.02
CA SER A 174 7.82 10.58 -3.88
C SER A 174 7.03 9.32 -3.49
N ASP A 175 7.67 8.34 -2.85
CA ASP A 175 7.05 7.10 -2.35
C ASP A 175 6.43 7.22 -0.95
N GLY A 176 6.44 8.42 -0.36
CA GLY A 176 5.90 8.68 0.98
C GLY A 176 6.83 8.34 2.14
N SER A 177 8.04 7.87 1.87
CA SER A 177 9.05 7.71 2.92
C SER A 177 9.59 9.05 3.38
N GLU A 178 9.74 9.25 4.69
CA GLU A 178 10.34 10.47 5.23
C GLU A 178 11.88 10.39 5.15
N VAL A 179 12.50 11.50 4.79
CA VAL A 179 13.95 11.61 4.84
C VAL A 179 14.39 11.66 6.30
N GLU A 180 15.07 10.61 6.74
CA GLU A 180 15.62 10.48 8.10
C GLU A 180 17.15 10.50 8.05
N ASN A 181 17.76 11.53 8.66
CA ASN A 181 19.20 11.67 8.80
C ASN A 181 19.54 12.41 10.10
N ASP A 182 20.78 12.84 10.29
CA ASP A 182 21.22 13.56 11.50
C ASP A 182 20.50 14.91 11.69
N THR A 183 19.90 15.48 10.63
CA THR A 183 19.23 16.78 10.65
C THR A 183 17.71 16.65 10.54
N PHE A 184 17.20 15.80 9.66
CA PHE A 184 15.77 15.69 9.38
C PHE A 184 15.14 14.43 10.01
N PRO A 185 13.83 14.51 10.44
CA PRO A 185 12.99 15.73 10.49
C PRO A 185 13.56 16.79 11.48
N PHE A 186 13.50 18.07 11.10
CA PHE A 186 14.15 19.14 11.85
C PHE A 186 13.17 19.87 12.78
N ASP A 187 13.43 19.84 14.10
CA ASP A 187 12.63 20.54 15.12
C ASP A 187 13.13 21.99 15.32
N THR A 188 12.31 22.97 14.97
CA THR A 188 12.60 24.40 15.18
C THR A 188 12.41 24.88 16.61
N GLY A 189 12.00 24.00 17.52
CA GLY A 189 11.78 24.22 18.95
C GLY A 189 10.34 24.06 19.39
N ILE A 190 10.15 23.65 20.62
CA ILE A 190 8.84 23.32 21.22
C ILE A 190 7.82 24.45 21.03
N GLY A 191 6.67 24.12 20.43
CA GLY A 191 5.54 25.03 20.22
C GLY A 191 5.79 26.11 19.17
N LYS A 192 6.82 25.95 18.32
CA LYS A 192 7.13 26.86 17.24
C LYS A 192 6.51 26.36 15.95
N LYS A 193 5.55 27.09 15.46
CA LYS A 193 4.77 26.72 14.27
C LYS A 193 5.44 27.18 12.99
N ILE A 194 5.27 26.40 11.93
CA ILE A 194 5.72 26.77 10.60
C ILE A 194 4.49 27.01 9.73
N TRP A 195 4.26 28.27 9.37
CA TRP A 195 3.11 28.69 8.56
C TRP A 195 3.53 29.21 7.19
N GLY A 196 4.81 29.58 7.06
CA GLY A 196 5.38 30.00 5.79
C GLY A 196 5.68 28.81 4.89
N SER A 197 5.43 28.98 3.60
CA SER A 197 5.82 27.99 2.60
C SER A 197 7.32 28.04 2.37
N ALA A 198 7.92 26.91 2.05
CA ALA A 198 9.31 26.86 1.61
C ALA A 198 9.46 27.43 0.20
N ALA A 199 10.65 27.94 -0.11
CA ALA A 199 11.11 28.28 -1.44
C ALA A 199 12.47 27.65 -1.69
N ALA A 200 12.82 27.33 -2.93
CA ALA A 200 14.08 26.67 -3.25
C ALA A 200 14.85 27.36 -4.37
N ALA A 201 16.16 27.35 -4.26
CA ALA A 201 17.12 27.78 -5.26
C ALA A 201 18.52 27.25 -4.85
N ASP A 202 19.48 27.27 -5.76
CA ASP A 202 20.89 27.16 -5.41
C ASP A 202 21.31 28.52 -4.81
N ILE A 203 21.27 28.61 -3.45
CA ILE A 203 21.41 29.88 -2.74
C ILE A 203 22.88 30.27 -2.55
N ASP A 204 23.74 29.29 -2.32
CA ASP A 204 25.17 29.50 -2.09
C ASP A 204 26.04 29.27 -3.34
N VAL A 205 25.42 28.90 -4.46
CA VAL A 205 26.04 28.69 -5.77
C VAL A 205 27.02 27.49 -5.78
N ASP A 206 26.69 26.44 -5.02
CA ASP A 206 27.46 25.19 -4.98
C ASP A 206 27.03 24.17 -6.02
N GLY A 207 25.93 24.44 -6.75
CA GLY A 207 25.34 23.58 -7.78
C GLY A 207 24.30 22.62 -7.27
N LYS A 208 23.94 22.67 -5.98
CA LYS A 208 22.83 21.93 -5.39
C LYS A 208 21.65 22.85 -5.13
N ILE A 209 20.50 22.26 -4.91
CA ILE A 209 19.30 23.00 -4.54
C ILE A 209 19.17 23.08 -3.04
N ASP A 210 19.05 24.32 -2.53
CA ASP A 210 18.69 24.62 -1.15
C ASP A 210 17.21 24.95 -1.05
N PHE A 211 16.63 24.76 0.13
CA PHE A 211 15.34 25.33 0.45
C PHE A 211 15.42 26.24 1.67
N VAL A 212 14.60 27.29 1.66
CA VAL A 212 14.48 28.25 2.74
C VAL A 212 13.08 28.24 3.32
N ILE A 213 12.98 28.21 4.65
CA ILE A 213 11.70 28.19 5.36
C ILE A 213 11.76 28.98 6.67
N GLY A 214 10.70 29.74 6.97
CA GLY A 214 10.60 30.56 8.18
C GLY A 214 9.73 29.92 9.24
N SER A 215 10.11 30.07 10.51
CA SER A 215 9.35 29.58 11.66
C SER A 215 8.96 30.70 12.61
N SER A 216 7.90 30.49 13.40
CA SER A 216 7.53 31.35 14.54
C SER A 216 8.57 31.35 15.66
N SER A 217 9.63 30.55 15.55
CA SER A 217 10.84 30.62 16.36
C SER A 217 11.61 31.92 16.14
N LYS A 218 11.24 32.73 15.13
CA LYS A 218 11.89 33.96 14.65
C LYS A 218 13.21 33.71 13.91
N TYR A 219 13.39 32.49 13.43
CA TYR A 219 14.53 32.12 12.58
C TYR A 219 14.05 31.81 11.16
N LEU A 220 14.94 32.05 10.24
CA LEU A 220 14.91 31.62 8.87
C LEU A 220 15.93 30.49 8.74
N TYR A 221 15.51 29.37 8.22
CA TYR A 221 16.34 28.18 8.03
C TYR A 221 16.61 27.98 6.55
N ILE A 222 17.82 27.57 6.22
CA ILE A 222 18.25 27.22 4.86
C ILE A 222 18.97 25.88 4.97
N PHE A 223 18.58 24.93 4.13
CA PHE A 223 19.12 23.58 4.10
C PHE A 223 19.15 23.04 2.69
N ASP A 224 20.12 22.18 2.39
CA ASP A 224 20.00 21.17 1.32
C ASP A 224 19.32 19.87 1.86
N LYS A 225 19.24 18.79 1.07
CA LYS A 225 18.66 17.50 1.52
C LYS A 225 19.45 16.84 2.65
N THR A 226 20.73 17.19 2.82
CA THR A 226 21.60 16.66 3.88
C THR A 226 21.53 17.47 5.17
N GLY A 227 21.02 18.68 5.11
CA GLY A 227 20.88 19.59 6.26
C GLY A 227 22.06 20.57 6.43
N LEU A 228 22.85 20.77 5.41
CA LEU A 228 23.99 21.71 5.43
C LEU A 228 23.68 22.96 4.63
#